data_4b86228551b4d279b5f860ce9aeedf6b
#
_entry.id   4b86228551b4d279b5f860ce9aeedf6b
#
_cell.length_a   1.000
_cell.length_b   1.000
_cell.length_c   1.000
_cell.angle_alpha   90.00
_cell.angle_beta   90.00
_cell.angle_gamma   90.00
#
_symmetry.space_group_name_H-M   'P 1'
#
loop_
_entity.id
_entity.type
_entity.pdbx_description
1 polymer ?
#
loop_
_entity_poly.entity_id
_entity_poly.type
_entity_poly.pdbx_seq_one_letter_code
_entity_poly.pdbx_strand_id
1 'polypeptide(L)'
;VAEGVTDAPELAQMILDKTGIESRVSVLGYIQRGGQPTAKDRMYGSLMGAYAVDVLKKGGTNRMVAIKNDILIDYDIKEAIDIQNNQLDSFQYELSKLLAE
;
A
#
# COMPACT_ATOMS: atom_id res chain seq x y z
N VAL A 1 12.13 8.54 4.57
CA VAL A 1 10.93 9.19 5.11
C VAL A 1 9.74 8.72 4.31
N ALA A 2 8.62 8.39 4.97
CA ALA A 2 7.40 7.96 4.30
C ALA A 2 6.68 9.14 3.60
N GLU A 3 5.98 8.83 2.50
CA GLU A 3 5.15 9.79 1.77
C GLU A 3 4.08 10.40 2.71
N GLY A 4 3.89 11.71 2.64
CA GLY A 4 2.91 12.42 3.47
C GLY A 4 3.38 12.83 4.88
N VAL A 5 4.59 12.43 5.30
CA VAL A 5 5.15 12.84 6.61
C VAL A 5 5.84 14.19 6.53
N THR A 6 6.68 14.39 5.52
CA THR A 6 7.36 15.66 5.25
C THR A 6 7.87 15.70 3.81
N ASP A 7 8.13 16.87 3.30
CA ASP A 7 8.82 17.04 2.03
C ASP A 7 10.31 16.72 2.18
N ALA A 8 10.83 15.82 1.35
CA ALA A 8 12.20 15.36 1.46
C ALA A 8 13.25 16.47 1.17
N PRO A 9 13.07 17.35 0.20
CA PRO A 9 13.89 18.56 0.05
C PRO A 9 13.90 19.46 1.28
N GLU A 10 12.75 19.71 1.89
CA GLU A 10 12.66 20.52 3.12
C GLU A 10 13.43 19.88 4.27
N LEU A 11 13.29 18.54 4.44
CA LEU A 11 14.05 17.80 5.44
C LEU A 11 15.58 17.91 5.21
N ALA A 12 16.04 17.82 3.96
CA ALA A 12 17.44 17.97 3.64
C ALA A 12 17.97 19.37 4.02
N GLN A 13 17.19 20.43 3.79
CA GLN A 13 17.53 21.78 4.18
C GLN A 13 17.59 21.92 5.72
N MET A 14 16.63 21.35 6.43
CA MET A 14 16.64 21.34 7.90
C MET A 14 17.87 20.61 8.47
N ILE A 15 18.33 19.54 7.84
CA ILE A 15 19.55 18.84 8.23
C ILE A 15 20.77 19.75 8.01
N LEU A 16 20.86 20.38 6.86
CA LEU A 16 21.95 21.30 6.55
C LEU A 16 22.02 22.45 7.57
N ASP A 17 20.88 23.08 7.85
CA ASP A 17 20.79 24.21 8.78
C ASP A 17 21.19 23.84 10.22
N LYS A 18 20.87 22.61 10.65
CA LYS A 18 21.16 22.16 12.02
C LYS A 18 22.55 21.56 12.19
N THR A 19 23.09 20.93 11.17
CA THR A 19 24.33 20.13 11.29
C THR A 19 25.48 20.64 10.43
N GLY A 20 25.21 21.50 9.45
CA GLY A 20 26.17 21.92 8.42
C GLY A 20 26.51 20.80 7.41
N ILE A 21 25.82 19.65 7.46
CA ILE A 21 26.07 18.51 6.57
C ILE A 21 25.12 18.57 5.38
N GLU A 22 25.68 18.65 4.17
CA GLU A 22 24.93 18.60 2.94
C GLU A 22 24.35 17.20 2.70
N SER A 23 23.04 17.12 2.38
CA SER A 23 22.32 15.88 2.11
C SER A 23 21.83 15.84 0.67
N ARG A 24 21.82 14.65 0.08
CA ARG A 24 21.23 14.42 -1.25
C ARG A 24 19.89 13.71 -1.10
N VAL A 25 18.87 14.23 -1.80
CA VAL A 25 17.53 13.68 -1.78
C VAL A 25 17.33 12.75 -2.98
N SER A 26 16.79 11.56 -2.73
CA SER A 26 16.28 10.64 -3.75
C SER A 26 14.83 10.27 -3.42
N VAL A 27 13.91 10.60 -4.33
CA VAL A 27 12.48 10.27 -4.16
C VAL A 27 12.21 8.95 -4.87
N LEU A 28 12.03 7.89 -4.08
CA LEU A 28 11.88 6.52 -4.59
C LEU A 28 10.43 6.12 -4.91
N GLY A 29 9.44 6.96 -4.56
CA GLY A 29 8.01 6.62 -4.56
C GLY A 29 7.53 5.90 -5.83
N TYR A 30 7.75 6.47 -7.01
CA TYR A 30 7.32 5.88 -8.27
C TYR A 30 8.07 4.58 -8.62
N ILE A 31 9.37 4.52 -8.29
CA ILE A 31 10.22 3.35 -8.54
C ILE A 31 9.76 2.16 -7.67
N GLN A 32 9.35 2.42 -6.43
CA GLN A 32 8.89 1.39 -5.50
C GLN A 32 7.47 0.87 -5.80
N ARG A 33 6.70 1.58 -6.62
CA ARG A 33 5.36 1.13 -7.03
C ARG A 33 5.36 0.01 -8.06
N GLY A 34 6.52 -0.45 -8.48
CA GLY A 34 6.70 -1.48 -9.50
C GLY A 34 6.80 -0.88 -10.90
N GLY A 35 6.19 -1.31 -11.87
CA GLY A 35 6.22 -0.79 -13.24
C GLY A 35 4.81 -0.58 -13.79
N GLN A 36 4.67 -0.80 -15.09
CA GLN A 36 3.37 -0.81 -15.75
C GLN A 36 2.50 -1.94 -15.17
N PRO A 37 1.20 -1.71 -14.95
CA PRO A 37 0.29 -2.74 -14.44
C PRO A 37 0.21 -3.92 -15.41
N THR A 38 0.22 -5.12 -14.86
CA THR A 38 0.04 -6.37 -15.62
C THR A 38 -1.40 -6.50 -16.12
N ALA A 39 -1.66 -7.47 -16.99
CA ALA A 39 -3.02 -7.81 -17.42
C ALA A 39 -3.91 -8.20 -16.22
N LYS A 40 -3.33 -8.91 -15.23
CA LYS A 40 -4.03 -9.31 -14.00
C LYS A 40 -4.41 -8.09 -13.15
N ASP A 41 -3.50 -7.12 -12.98
CA ASP A 41 -3.77 -5.89 -12.24
C ASP A 41 -4.93 -5.11 -12.88
N ARG A 42 -4.92 -4.97 -14.19
CA ARG A 42 -5.99 -4.28 -14.92
C ARG A 42 -7.33 -4.98 -14.82
N MET A 43 -7.33 -6.31 -14.91
CA MET A 43 -8.54 -7.13 -14.75
C MET A 43 -9.11 -6.96 -13.33
N TYR A 44 -8.30 -7.11 -12.31
CA TYR A 44 -8.74 -6.95 -10.92
C TYR A 44 -9.20 -5.53 -10.62
N GLY A 45 -8.50 -4.51 -11.12
CA GLY A 45 -8.94 -3.12 -10.99
C GLY A 45 -10.33 -2.89 -11.57
N SER A 46 -10.61 -3.44 -12.76
CA SER A 46 -11.93 -3.33 -13.40
C SER A 46 -13.03 -4.08 -12.63
N LEU A 47 -12.76 -5.31 -12.20
CA LEU A 47 -13.71 -6.14 -11.45
C LEU A 47 -14.02 -5.53 -10.07
N MET A 48 -12.99 -5.11 -9.34
CA MET A 48 -13.15 -4.49 -8.02
C MET A 48 -13.87 -3.13 -8.13
N GLY A 49 -13.57 -2.34 -9.16
CA GLY A 49 -14.27 -1.08 -9.41
C GLY A 49 -15.75 -1.28 -9.70
N ALA A 50 -16.12 -2.24 -10.56
CA ALA A 50 -17.51 -2.58 -10.83
C ALA A 50 -18.24 -3.07 -9.56
N TYR A 51 -17.60 -3.94 -8.80
CA TYR A 51 -18.16 -4.44 -7.54
C TYR A 51 -18.35 -3.33 -6.49
N ALA A 52 -17.42 -2.38 -6.39
CA ALA A 52 -17.54 -1.23 -5.50
C ALA A 52 -18.77 -0.37 -5.83
N VAL A 53 -19.04 -0.16 -7.13
CA VAL A 53 -20.25 0.56 -7.58
C VAL A 53 -21.52 -0.21 -7.19
N ASP A 54 -21.52 -1.54 -7.30
CA ASP A 54 -22.67 -2.36 -6.91
C ASP A 54 -22.91 -2.33 -5.40
N VAL A 55 -21.86 -2.34 -4.59
CA VAL A 55 -21.96 -2.16 -3.14
C VAL A 55 -22.58 -0.81 -2.79
N LEU A 56 -22.14 0.26 -3.43
CA LEU A 56 -22.70 1.61 -3.25
C LEU A 56 -24.18 1.68 -3.68
N LYS A 57 -24.55 1.10 -4.82
CA LYS A 57 -25.94 1.04 -5.28
C LYS A 57 -26.87 0.32 -4.33
N LYS A 58 -26.36 -0.69 -3.58
CA LYS A 58 -27.09 -1.42 -2.56
C LYS A 58 -27.13 -0.68 -1.20
N GLY A 59 -26.59 0.53 -1.13
CA GLY A 59 -26.55 1.34 0.09
C GLY A 59 -25.40 1.02 1.04
N GLY A 60 -24.42 0.22 0.60
CA GLY A 60 -23.23 -0.08 1.40
C GLY A 60 -22.37 1.16 1.62
N THR A 61 -22.03 1.42 2.88
CA THR A 61 -21.11 2.51 3.29
C THR A 61 -20.00 1.94 4.16
N ASN A 62 -18.86 2.60 4.20
CA ASN A 62 -17.69 2.15 4.98
C ASN A 62 -17.25 0.72 4.62
N ARG A 63 -17.33 0.37 3.33
CA ARG A 63 -16.95 -0.97 2.84
C ARG A 63 -15.63 -0.91 2.10
N MET A 64 -14.78 -1.90 2.32
CA MET A 64 -13.57 -2.17 1.55
C MET A 64 -13.83 -3.37 0.63
N VAL A 65 -13.63 -3.18 -0.67
CA VAL A 65 -13.70 -4.27 -1.65
C VAL A 65 -12.39 -5.04 -1.66
N ALA A 66 -12.47 -6.35 -1.69
CA ALA A 66 -11.32 -7.25 -1.69
C ALA A 66 -11.55 -8.48 -2.59
N ILE A 67 -10.47 -9.21 -2.86
CA ILE A 67 -10.51 -10.52 -3.51
C ILE A 67 -9.94 -11.54 -2.53
N LYS A 68 -10.70 -12.60 -2.27
CA LYS A 68 -10.26 -13.72 -1.45
C LYS A 68 -10.62 -15.02 -2.15
N ASN A 69 -9.61 -15.87 -2.41
CA ASN A 69 -9.77 -17.12 -3.16
C ASN A 69 -10.47 -16.92 -4.52
N ASP A 70 -10.03 -15.89 -5.26
CA ASP A 70 -10.60 -15.49 -6.56
C ASP A 70 -12.08 -15.04 -6.53
N ILE A 71 -12.64 -14.79 -5.37
CA ILE A 71 -14.01 -14.29 -5.17
C ILE A 71 -13.96 -12.83 -4.71
N LEU A 72 -14.76 -11.98 -5.36
CA LEU A 72 -14.99 -10.60 -4.93
C LEU A 72 -15.84 -10.60 -3.66
N ILE A 73 -15.36 -9.91 -2.66
CA ILE A 73 -16.00 -9.75 -1.35
C ILE A 73 -15.87 -8.31 -0.89
N ASP A 74 -16.64 -7.94 0.11
CA ASP A 74 -16.49 -6.68 0.79
C ASP A 74 -16.51 -6.87 2.32
N TYR A 75 -15.74 -6.06 3.01
CA TYR A 75 -15.64 -6.01 4.46
C TYR A 75 -16.01 -4.63 4.99
N ASP A 76 -16.43 -4.56 6.22
CA ASP A 76 -16.38 -3.30 6.97
C ASP A 76 -14.93 -2.82 7.09
N ILE A 77 -14.69 -1.51 6.92
CA ILE A 77 -13.33 -0.95 6.94
C ILE A 77 -12.62 -1.20 8.27
N LYS A 78 -13.33 -1.15 9.40
CA LYS A 78 -12.76 -1.41 10.71
C LYS A 78 -12.33 -2.87 10.86
N GLU A 79 -13.20 -3.79 10.45
CA GLU A 79 -12.89 -5.23 10.44
C GLU A 79 -11.68 -5.53 9.55
N ALA A 80 -11.59 -4.88 8.39
CA ALA A 80 -10.48 -5.05 7.46
C ALA A 80 -9.15 -4.61 8.06
N ILE A 81 -9.12 -3.49 8.80
CA ILE A 81 -7.93 -3.00 9.50
C ILE A 81 -7.50 -3.97 10.61
N ASP A 82 -8.46 -4.49 11.37
CA ASP A 82 -8.17 -5.45 12.44
C ASP A 82 -7.61 -6.76 11.90
N ILE A 83 -8.13 -7.26 10.77
CA ILE A 83 -7.59 -8.44 10.09
C ILE A 83 -6.16 -8.19 9.64
N GLN A 84 -5.86 -7.04 9.03
CA GLN A 84 -4.53 -6.70 8.56
C GLN A 84 -3.50 -6.63 9.70
N ASN A 85 -3.88 -6.07 10.85
CA ASN A 85 -2.99 -5.96 12.01
C ASN A 85 -2.65 -7.31 12.64
N ASN A 86 -3.45 -8.36 12.40
CA ASN A 86 -3.30 -9.68 13.01
C ASN A 86 -2.68 -10.74 12.08
N GLN A 87 -2.46 -10.45 10.80
CA GLN A 87 -1.92 -11.39 9.82
C GLN A 87 -0.62 -10.88 9.18
N LEU A 88 0.47 -10.91 9.93
CA LEU A 88 1.79 -11.01 9.32
C LEU A 88 1.95 -12.45 8.81
N ASP A 89 2.17 -12.62 7.50
CA ASP A 89 2.58 -13.93 6.96
C ASP A 89 4.00 -14.25 7.46
N SER A 90 4.03 -14.86 8.64
CA SER A 90 5.27 -15.22 9.33
C SER A 90 6.15 -16.14 8.48
N PHE A 91 5.56 -17.00 7.65
CA PHE A 91 6.29 -17.92 6.81
C PHE A 91 7.11 -17.22 5.72
N GLN A 92 6.51 -16.27 4.98
CA GLN A 92 7.22 -15.51 3.94
C GLN A 92 8.31 -14.63 4.56
N TYR A 93 8.06 -14.07 5.71
CA TYR A 93 9.05 -13.26 6.42
C TYR A 93 10.24 -14.09 6.90
N GLU A 94 10.01 -15.24 7.51
CA GLU A 94 11.09 -16.15 7.93
C GLU A 94 11.85 -16.73 6.73
N LEU A 95 11.16 -17.07 5.65
CA LEU A 95 11.80 -17.53 4.41
C LEU A 95 12.70 -16.44 3.82
N SER A 96 12.26 -15.17 3.84
CA SER A 96 13.08 -14.06 3.33
C SER A 96 14.37 -13.88 4.11
N LYS A 97 14.36 -14.08 5.42
CA LYS A 97 15.58 -14.06 6.25
C LYS A 97 16.53 -15.19 5.88
N LEU A 98 15.99 -16.40 5.74
CA LEU A 98 16.80 -17.58 5.41
C LEU A 98 17.49 -17.44 4.04
N LEU A 99 16.84 -16.78 3.07
CA LEU A 99 17.39 -16.57 1.73
C LEU A 99 18.34 -15.36 1.65
N ALA A 100 18.41 -14.53 2.68
CA ALA A 100 19.29 -13.35 2.75
C ALA A 100 20.66 -13.66 3.36
N GLU A 101 20.87 -14.85 3.92
CA GLU A 101 22.17 -15.37 4.41
C GLU A 101 22.97 -16.00 3.26
#